data_fd47f9afc2a51c0cb19040fba9f5f4e9
#
_entry.id   fd47f9afc2a51c0cb19040fba9f5f4e9
#
_cell.length_a   1.000
_cell.length_b   1.000
_cell.length_c   1.000
_cell.angle_alpha   90.00
_cell.angle_beta   90.00
_cell.angle_gamma   90.00
#
_symmetry.space_group_name_H-M   'P 1'
#
loop_
_entity.id
_entity.type
_entity.pdbx_description
1 polymer ?
#
loop_
_entity_poly.entity_id
_entity_poly.type
_entity_poly.pdbx_seq_one_letter_code
_entity_poly.pdbx_strand_id
1 'polypeptide(L)'
;MKKKIVLRSVHFDFNKSNIRPDAVPVLNEAVNVLKDEGTVAVIVAGHTDSIGTDAYNMKLSGRRANAVRDYLIKHGIPAKRIRVEAFGESKPVASNDTADGRAQNRRVELNLE
;
A
#
# COMPACT_ATOMS: atom_id res chain seq x y z
N MET A 1 25.52 -10.57 -1.45
CA MET A 1 24.50 -10.37 -2.49
C MET A 1 23.15 -10.14 -1.84
N LYS A 2 22.49 -9.05 -2.20
CA LYS A 2 21.18 -8.75 -1.60
C LYS A 2 20.12 -9.68 -2.15
N LYS A 3 19.36 -10.28 -1.24
CA LYS A 3 18.21 -11.09 -1.59
C LYS A 3 17.09 -10.19 -2.12
N LYS A 4 16.56 -10.52 -3.28
CA LYS A 4 15.42 -9.78 -3.81
C LYS A 4 14.16 -10.20 -3.04
N ILE A 5 13.55 -9.25 -2.35
CA ILE A 5 12.33 -9.50 -1.58
C ILE A 5 11.18 -8.76 -2.27
N VAL A 6 10.12 -9.51 -2.55
CA VAL A 6 8.91 -8.95 -3.13
C VAL A 6 7.81 -9.03 -2.08
N LEU A 7 7.25 -7.87 -1.72
CA LEU A 7 6.13 -7.80 -0.80
C LEU A 7 4.82 -7.73 -1.61
N ARG A 8 3.80 -8.42 -1.11
CA ARG A 8 2.50 -8.41 -1.75
C ARG A 8 1.80 -7.07 -1.52
N SER A 9 0.97 -6.67 -2.48
CA SER A 9 0.16 -5.46 -2.34
C SER A 9 -1.02 -5.68 -1.40
N VAL A 10 -1.43 -4.60 -0.74
CA VAL A 10 -2.62 -4.58 0.10
C VAL A 10 -3.75 -3.95 -0.69
N HIS A 11 -4.90 -4.61 -0.75
CA HIS A 11 -6.05 -4.13 -1.51
C HIS A 11 -7.12 -3.54 -0.60
N PHE A 12 -7.92 -2.63 -1.17
CA PHE A 12 -8.93 -1.87 -0.44
C PHE A 12 -10.29 -1.95 -1.13
N ASP A 13 -11.33 -1.86 -0.33
CA ASP A 13 -12.69 -1.74 -0.84
C ASP A 13 -12.91 -0.38 -1.50
N PHE A 14 -13.91 -0.30 -2.37
CA PHE A 14 -14.26 0.94 -3.03
C PHE A 14 -14.49 2.05 -2.00
N ASN A 15 -13.89 3.18 -2.24
CA ASN A 15 -14.04 4.40 -1.42
C ASN A 15 -13.63 4.24 0.04
N LYS A 16 -12.87 3.20 0.38
CA LYS A 16 -12.44 2.93 1.75
C LYS A 16 -10.92 3.02 1.88
N SER A 17 -10.47 3.38 3.07
CA SER A 17 -9.05 3.40 3.44
C SER A 17 -8.74 2.57 4.68
N ASN A 18 -9.73 1.88 5.25
CA ASN A 18 -9.52 0.98 6.37
C ASN A 18 -8.92 -0.35 5.90
N ILE A 19 -8.08 -0.93 6.73
CA ILE A 19 -7.44 -2.22 6.44
C ILE A 19 -8.50 -3.32 6.44
N ARG A 20 -8.56 -4.06 5.33
CA ARG A 20 -9.48 -5.21 5.22
C ARG A 20 -8.94 -6.38 6.05
N PRO A 21 -9.82 -7.24 6.59
CA PRO A 21 -9.36 -8.43 7.33
C PRO A 21 -8.42 -9.33 6.53
N ASP A 22 -8.64 -9.47 5.21
CA ASP A 22 -7.79 -10.30 4.35
C ASP A 22 -6.42 -9.67 4.08
N ALA A 23 -6.24 -8.38 4.38
CA ALA A 23 -4.95 -7.71 4.26
C ALA A 23 -4.04 -7.97 5.46
N VAL A 24 -4.59 -8.39 6.60
CA VAL A 24 -3.81 -8.59 7.83
C VAL A 24 -2.68 -9.61 7.65
N PRO A 25 -2.90 -10.80 7.05
CA PRO A 25 -1.79 -11.72 6.80
C PRO A 25 -0.71 -11.13 5.91
N VAL A 26 -1.09 -10.35 4.88
CA VAL A 26 -0.15 -9.68 3.99
C VAL A 26 0.71 -8.68 4.75
N LEU A 27 0.09 -7.89 5.61
CA LEU A 27 0.80 -6.89 6.41
C LEU A 27 1.69 -7.53 7.46
N ASN A 28 1.25 -8.62 8.08
CA ASN A 28 2.06 -9.35 9.05
C ASN A 28 3.31 -9.94 8.39
N GLU A 29 3.19 -10.45 7.18
CA GLU A 29 4.33 -10.92 6.39
C GLU A 29 5.31 -9.77 6.13
N ALA A 30 4.81 -8.60 5.75
CA ALA A 30 5.63 -7.41 5.53
C ALA A 30 6.36 -6.98 6.81
N VAL A 31 5.67 -6.99 7.95
CA VAL A 31 6.28 -6.68 9.25
C VAL A 31 7.44 -7.63 9.53
N ASN A 32 7.24 -8.93 9.32
CA ASN A 32 8.29 -9.93 9.56
C ASN A 32 9.51 -9.70 8.67
N VAL A 33 9.29 -9.43 7.38
CA VAL A 33 10.38 -9.14 6.44
C VAL A 33 11.13 -7.90 6.88
N LEU A 34 10.44 -6.83 7.26
CA LEU A 34 11.07 -5.58 7.67
C LEU A 34 11.86 -5.73 8.97
N LYS A 35 11.40 -6.56 9.89
CA LYS A 35 12.15 -6.86 11.12
C LYS A 35 13.41 -7.66 10.82
N ASP A 36 13.32 -8.66 9.94
CA ASP A 36 14.48 -9.47 9.55
C ASP A 36 15.53 -8.65 8.83
N GLU A 37 15.11 -7.70 7.99
CA GLU A 37 16.03 -6.86 7.21
C GLU A 37 16.52 -5.62 7.97
N GLY A 38 16.15 -5.46 9.20
CA GLY A 38 16.65 -4.51 10.21
C GLY A 38 16.85 -3.05 9.84
N THR A 39 17.46 -2.75 8.69
CA THR A 39 17.82 -1.38 8.29
C THR A 39 17.20 -0.93 6.99
N VAL A 40 16.51 -1.82 6.27
CA VAL A 40 15.94 -1.50 4.97
C VAL A 40 14.73 -0.57 5.14
N ALA A 41 14.66 0.47 4.31
CA ALA A 41 13.51 1.35 4.27
C ALA A 41 12.43 0.78 3.33
N VAL A 42 11.20 1.15 3.58
CA VAL A 42 10.06 0.74 2.76
C VAL A 42 9.32 1.98 2.24
N ILE A 43 8.97 1.95 0.97
CA ILE A 43 8.10 2.95 0.37
C ILE A 43 6.70 2.36 0.31
N VAL A 44 5.76 3.05 0.94
CA VAL A 44 4.35 2.67 1.01
C VAL A 44 3.59 3.56 0.02
N ALA A 45 3.24 3.00 -1.13
CA ALA A 45 2.69 3.75 -2.24
C ALA A 45 1.20 3.46 -2.41
N GLY A 46 0.36 4.48 -2.22
CA GLY A 46 -1.09 4.37 -2.30
C GLY A 46 -1.64 4.67 -3.69
N HIS A 47 -2.66 3.92 -4.07
CA HIS A 47 -3.29 4.01 -5.40
C HIS A 47 -4.81 3.87 -5.29
N THR A 48 -5.50 4.38 -6.32
CA THR A 48 -6.96 4.25 -6.45
C THR A 48 -7.34 3.74 -7.83
N ASP A 49 -8.61 3.37 -8.00
CA ASP A 49 -9.20 3.25 -9.32
C ASP A 49 -9.50 4.65 -9.89
N SER A 50 -10.10 4.72 -11.09
CA SER A 50 -10.35 6.00 -11.75
C SER A 50 -11.72 6.63 -11.43
N ILE A 51 -12.48 6.06 -10.52
CA ILE A 51 -13.78 6.61 -10.15
C ILE A 51 -13.58 7.78 -9.19
N GLY A 52 -14.16 8.94 -9.52
CA GLY A 52 -14.05 10.17 -8.73
C GLY A 52 -13.09 11.16 -9.38
N THR A 53 -12.89 12.30 -8.71
CA THR A 53 -11.99 13.33 -9.19
C THR A 53 -10.53 12.98 -8.90
N ASP A 54 -9.60 13.54 -9.67
CA ASP A 54 -8.17 13.37 -9.42
C ASP A 54 -7.79 13.84 -8.00
N ALA A 55 -8.32 14.99 -7.58
CA ALA A 55 -8.02 15.54 -6.26
C ALA A 55 -8.51 14.62 -5.14
N TYR A 56 -9.73 14.09 -5.28
CA TYR A 56 -10.29 13.14 -4.30
C TYR A 56 -9.45 11.86 -4.24
N ASN A 57 -9.09 11.31 -5.40
CA ASN A 57 -8.31 10.07 -5.48
C ASN A 57 -6.89 10.26 -4.93
N MET A 58 -6.30 11.44 -5.14
CA MET A 58 -5.00 11.74 -4.54
C MET A 58 -5.07 11.66 -3.01
N LYS A 59 -6.09 12.27 -2.41
CA LYS A 59 -6.29 12.21 -0.95
C LYS A 59 -6.59 10.80 -0.47
N LEU A 60 -7.43 10.06 -1.19
CA LEU A 60 -7.78 8.68 -0.84
C LEU A 60 -6.55 7.78 -0.85
N SER A 61 -5.71 7.90 -1.88
CA SER A 61 -4.47 7.13 -1.97
C SER A 61 -3.53 7.44 -0.81
N GLY A 62 -3.45 8.70 -0.39
CA GLY A 62 -2.67 9.10 0.78
C GLY A 62 -3.21 8.49 2.06
N ARG A 63 -4.54 8.50 2.25
CA ARG A 63 -5.16 7.87 3.42
C ARG A 63 -4.91 6.36 3.47
N ARG A 64 -4.94 5.69 2.31
CA ARG A 64 -4.65 4.26 2.23
C ARG A 64 -3.20 3.96 2.59
N ALA A 65 -2.28 4.74 2.06
CA ALA A 65 -0.85 4.58 2.37
C ALA A 65 -0.59 4.85 3.86
N ASN A 66 -1.22 5.88 4.43
CA ASN A 66 -1.09 6.18 5.86
C ASN A 66 -1.68 5.09 6.75
N ALA A 67 -2.77 4.45 6.34
CA ALA A 67 -3.34 3.33 7.10
C ALA A 67 -2.35 2.16 7.18
N VAL A 68 -1.68 1.86 6.09
CA VAL A 68 -0.63 0.82 6.06
C VAL A 68 0.58 1.24 6.91
N ARG A 69 1.02 2.48 6.75
CA ARG A 69 2.12 3.03 7.57
C ARG A 69 1.82 2.89 9.06
N ASP A 70 0.62 3.30 9.48
CA ASP A 70 0.23 3.24 10.89
C ASP A 70 0.21 1.79 11.41
N TYR A 71 -0.24 0.85 10.58
CA TYR A 71 -0.19 -0.56 10.94
C TYR A 71 1.25 -1.03 11.17
N LEU A 72 2.16 -0.68 10.27
CA LEU A 72 3.57 -1.06 10.40
C LEU A 72 4.20 -0.48 11.67
N ILE A 73 3.92 0.78 11.97
CA ILE A 73 4.43 1.45 13.17
C ILE A 73 3.89 0.76 14.43
N LYS A 74 2.60 0.47 14.44
CA LYS A 74 1.95 -0.21 15.57
C LYS A 74 2.57 -1.58 15.85
N HIS A 75 3.09 -2.23 14.83
CA HIS A 75 3.71 -3.55 14.94
C HIS A 75 5.23 -3.49 15.06
N GLY A 76 5.80 -2.34 15.34
CA GLY A 76 7.19 -2.19 15.75
C GLY A 76 8.17 -1.74 14.67
N ILE A 77 7.70 -1.31 13.50
CA ILE A 77 8.57 -0.76 12.47
C ILE A 77 8.76 0.74 12.73
N PRO A 78 10.00 1.24 12.90
CA PRO A 78 10.22 2.66 13.17
C PRO A 78 9.74 3.55 12.03
N ALA A 79 9.09 4.66 12.36
CA ALA A 79 8.56 5.59 11.37
C ALA A 79 9.63 6.08 10.39
N LYS A 80 10.87 6.25 10.84
CA LYS A 80 11.98 6.74 10.00
C LYS A 80 12.34 5.77 8.85
N ARG A 81 11.89 4.52 8.92
CA ARG A 81 12.13 3.53 7.88
C ARG A 81 11.01 3.50 6.83
N ILE A 82 9.96 4.29 7.04
CA ILE A 82 8.76 4.23 6.21
C ILE A 82 8.57 5.55 5.47
N ARG A 83 8.54 5.49 4.14
CA ARG A 83 8.18 6.63 3.30
C ARG A 83 6.79 6.39 2.72
N VAL A 84 5.99 7.44 2.64
CA VAL A 84 4.64 7.37 2.08
C VAL A 84 4.61 8.15 0.78
N GLU A 85 4.05 7.53 -0.26
CA GLU A 85 3.80 8.17 -1.53
C GLU A 85 2.32 7.98 -1.92
N ALA A 86 1.73 9.00 -2.52
CA ALA A 86 0.35 8.96 -2.98
C ALA A 86 0.31 9.25 -4.47
N PHE A 87 -0.28 8.35 -5.25
CA PHE A 87 -0.33 8.46 -6.70
C PHE A 87 -1.75 8.66 -7.26
N GLY A 88 -2.78 8.57 -6.41
CA GLY A 88 -4.14 8.65 -6.88
C GLY A 88 -4.42 7.56 -7.92
N GLU A 89 -5.03 7.95 -9.03
CA GLU A 89 -5.35 7.03 -10.13
C GLU A 89 -4.29 6.97 -11.23
N SER A 90 -3.16 7.67 -11.07
CA SER A 90 -2.19 7.89 -12.15
C SER A 90 -1.38 6.67 -12.57
N LYS A 91 -1.35 5.61 -11.75
CA LYS A 91 -0.53 4.42 -12.00
C LYS A 91 -1.35 3.14 -11.93
N PRO A 92 -2.26 2.91 -12.87
CA PRO A 92 -3.07 1.69 -12.86
C PRO A 92 -2.22 0.45 -13.19
N VAL A 93 -2.57 -0.69 -12.59
CA VAL A 93 -1.98 -2.00 -12.92
C VAL A 93 -2.93 -2.87 -13.72
N ALA A 94 -4.19 -2.43 -13.84
CA ALA A 94 -5.23 -3.15 -14.57
C ALA A 94 -6.20 -2.15 -15.19
N SER A 95 -7.10 -2.65 -16.04
CA SER A 95 -8.10 -1.78 -16.68
C SER A 95 -9.10 -1.23 -15.68
N ASN A 96 -9.37 0.06 -15.74
CA ASN A 96 -10.42 0.71 -14.97
C ASN A 96 -11.82 0.49 -15.59
N ASP A 97 -11.88 -0.14 -16.76
CA ASP A 97 -13.15 -0.39 -17.46
C ASP A 97 -13.94 -1.55 -16.83
N THR A 98 -13.25 -2.42 -16.10
CA THR A 98 -13.89 -3.58 -15.45
C THR A 98 -13.85 -3.46 -13.94
N ALA A 99 -14.83 -4.08 -13.28
CA ALA A 99 -14.87 -4.11 -11.82
C ALA A 99 -13.64 -4.82 -11.24
N ASP A 100 -13.21 -5.92 -11.86
CA ASP A 100 -12.02 -6.67 -11.42
C ASP A 100 -10.75 -5.83 -11.56
N GLY A 101 -10.62 -5.11 -12.67
CA GLY A 101 -9.46 -4.23 -12.89
C GLY A 101 -9.43 -3.09 -11.89
N ARG A 102 -10.58 -2.47 -11.63
CA ARG A 102 -10.65 -1.42 -10.60
C ARG A 102 -10.26 -1.93 -9.22
N ALA A 103 -10.71 -3.14 -8.88
CA ALA A 103 -10.35 -3.76 -7.60
C ALA A 103 -8.83 -3.95 -7.46
N GLN A 104 -8.15 -4.32 -8.54
CA GLN A 104 -6.69 -4.46 -8.56
C GLN A 104 -6.00 -3.11 -8.41
N ASN A 105 -6.59 -2.04 -8.92
CA ASN A 105 -6.01 -0.69 -8.83
C ASN A 105 -6.15 -0.08 -7.43
N ARG A 106 -7.12 -0.52 -6.64
CA ARG A 106 -7.33 -0.04 -5.27
C ARG A 106 -6.35 -0.75 -4.33
N ARG A 107 -5.13 -0.23 -4.27
CA ARG A 107 -4.05 -0.92 -3.55
C ARG A 107 -3.04 0.01 -2.91
N VAL A 108 -2.28 -0.56 -1.98
CA VAL A 108 -1.02 0.02 -1.49
C VAL A 108 0.08 -0.97 -1.80
N GLU A 109 1.11 -0.50 -2.48
CA GLU A 109 2.31 -1.28 -2.76
C GLU A 109 3.35 -1.01 -1.70
N LEU A 110 4.05 -2.06 -1.29
CA LEU A 110 5.16 -1.93 -0.35
C LEU A 110 6.44 -2.29 -1.11
N ASN A 111 7.29 -1.30 -1.32
CA ASN A 111 8.53 -1.46 -2.09
C ASN A 111 9.72 -1.22 -1.19
N LEU A 112 10.63 -2.21 -1.11
CA LEU A 112 11.86 -2.05 -0.33
C LEU A 112 12.87 -1.24 -1.11
N GLU A 113 13.55 -0.33 -0.41
CA GLU A 113 14.63 0.46 -1.00
C GLU A 113 15.96 -0.29 -0.96
#